data_53738266545c1b1e98a23c6d2c815dd5
#
_entry.id   53738266545c1b1e98a23c6d2c815dd5
#
_cell.length_a   1.000
_cell.length_b   1.000
_cell.length_c   1.000
_cell.angle_alpha   90.00
_cell.angle_beta   90.00
_cell.angle_gamma   90.00
#
_symmetry.space_group_name_H-M   'P 1'
#
loop_
_entity.id
_entity.type
_entity.pdbx_description
1 polymer ?
#
loop_
_entity_poly.entity_id
_entity_poly.type
_entity_poly.pdbx_seq_one_letter_code
_entity_poly.pdbx_strand_id
1 'polypeptide(L)'
;MAIHFAKLGARMFIVGRREEPLKEVCEEILREGGAAAYATCDVRDYAAVEAAAEAAELQFGEINALVNNAAGNFMARTEKLSPNAFNTVVGIVLNGSFHCTQAFAKRWIARKLGGNVLNIVTTYAATNSGSGFVVPSACAKAGVLAMTTSLAVEWAKYHIRLNAIAPGPFPTEGAWSRLMPSKQFEDHARDKHPMKRFGRHEELTNLAAFLLSDMAEYINGECVVIDGAQWLRGAGEFNDLSMLPETVWEGMEAARSKKS
;
A
#
# COMPACT_ATOMS: atom_id res chain seq x y z
N MET A 1 -6.13 -3.28 7.95
CA MET A 1 -5.16 -4.40 7.92
C MET A 1 -5.00 -5.04 9.30
N ALA A 2 -4.56 -4.34 10.34
CA ALA A 2 -4.28 -4.95 11.64
C ALA A 2 -5.42 -5.81 12.19
N ILE A 3 -6.65 -5.27 12.26
CA ILE A 3 -7.84 -6.00 12.70
C ILE A 3 -8.09 -7.27 11.85
N HIS A 4 -7.93 -7.15 10.52
CA HIS A 4 -8.12 -8.28 9.63
C HIS A 4 -7.08 -9.39 9.86
N PHE A 5 -5.81 -9.03 10.01
CA PHE A 5 -4.75 -10.00 10.29
C PHE A 5 -4.93 -10.66 11.67
N ALA A 6 -5.37 -9.91 12.67
CA ALA A 6 -5.69 -10.46 13.98
C ALA A 6 -6.83 -11.50 13.90
N LYS A 7 -7.88 -11.26 13.09
CA LYS A 7 -8.94 -12.24 12.80
C LYS A 7 -8.43 -13.52 12.13
N LEU A 8 -7.33 -13.43 11.39
CA LEU A 8 -6.62 -14.58 10.81
C LEU A 8 -5.64 -15.24 11.78
N GLY A 9 -5.57 -14.80 13.03
CA GLY A 9 -4.73 -15.38 14.08
C GLY A 9 -3.34 -14.73 14.24
N ALA A 10 -3.05 -13.64 13.54
CA ALA A 10 -1.79 -12.93 13.70
C ALA A 10 -1.75 -12.15 15.02
N ARG A 11 -0.59 -12.14 15.69
CA ARG A 11 -0.30 -11.25 16.82
C ARG A 11 0.19 -9.92 16.28
N MET A 12 -0.43 -8.82 16.65
CA MET A 12 -0.22 -7.52 16.04
C MET A 12 0.55 -6.58 16.95
N PHE A 13 1.72 -6.08 16.48
CA PHE A 13 2.37 -4.93 17.08
C PHE A 13 2.22 -3.72 16.16
N ILE A 14 1.54 -2.68 16.63
CA ILE A 14 1.13 -1.55 15.78
C ILE A 14 1.91 -0.30 16.19
N VAL A 15 2.47 0.40 15.20
CA VAL A 15 3.21 1.64 15.46
C VAL A 15 2.62 2.84 14.71
N GLY A 16 2.72 4.00 15.32
CA GLY A 16 2.27 5.25 14.75
C GLY A 16 2.58 6.43 15.66
N ARG A 17 2.39 7.66 15.17
CA ARG A 17 2.73 8.87 15.93
C ARG A 17 1.68 9.27 16.96
N ARG A 18 0.42 8.87 16.78
CA ARG A 18 -0.71 9.24 17.65
C ARG A 18 -1.13 8.02 18.44
N GLU A 19 -1.14 8.15 19.76
CA GLU A 19 -1.43 7.06 20.66
C GLU A 19 -2.88 6.60 20.60
N GLU A 20 -3.84 7.52 20.65
CA GLU A 20 -5.27 7.17 20.73
C GLU A 20 -5.74 6.24 19.60
N PRO A 21 -5.47 6.49 18.28
CA PRO A 21 -5.88 5.56 17.25
C PRO A 21 -5.19 4.18 17.35
N LEU A 22 -3.98 4.10 17.91
CA LEU A 22 -3.29 2.82 18.13
C LEU A 22 -3.98 2.02 19.22
N LYS A 23 -4.31 2.70 20.31
CA LYS A 23 -5.02 2.14 21.46
C LYS A 23 -6.40 1.63 21.05
N GLU A 24 -7.19 2.43 20.34
CA GLU A 24 -8.52 2.04 19.83
C GLU A 24 -8.46 0.75 19.00
N VAL A 25 -7.51 0.66 18.07
CA VAL A 25 -7.33 -0.54 17.24
C VAL A 25 -6.89 -1.75 18.07
N CYS A 26 -6.00 -1.57 19.03
CA CYS A 26 -5.59 -2.66 19.93
C CYS A 26 -6.74 -3.14 20.81
N GLU A 27 -7.52 -2.23 21.38
CA GLU A 27 -8.70 -2.56 22.18
C GLU A 27 -9.77 -3.32 21.38
N GLU A 28 -9.97 -2.95 20.11
CA GLU A 28 -10.86 -3.68 19.20
C GLU A 28 -10.36 -5.11 18.98
N ILE A 29 -9.07 -5.29 18.66
CA ILE A 29 -8.48 -6.61 18.45
C ILE A 29 -8.58 -7.48 19.72
N LEU A 30 -8.27 -6.93 20.88
CA LEU A 30 -8.32 -7.64 22.17
C LEU A 30 -9.76 -8.04 22.52
N ARG A 31 -10.74 -7.17 22.26
CA ARG A 31 -12.18 -7.45 22.48
C ARG A 31 -12.68 -8.58 21.61
N GLU A 32 -12.12 -8.75 20.40
CA GLU A 32 -12.45 -9.85 19.50
C GLU A 32 -11.62 -11.14 19.79
N GLY A 33 -10.86 -11.17 20.88
CA GLY A 33 -10.07 -12.33 21.31
C GLY A 33 -8.72 -12.48 20.62
N GLY A 34 -8.29 -11.49 19.84
CA GLY A 34 -6.97 -11.44 19.23
C GLY A 34 -5.88 -10.96 20.18
N ALA A 35 -4.64 -10.86 19.70
CA ALA A 35 -3.49 -10.34 20.45
C ALA A 35 -2.93 -9.10 19.76
N ALA A 36 -2.89 -7.98 20.48
CA ALA A 36 -2.37 -6.72 19.97
C ALA A 36 -1.63 -5.93 21.06
N ALA A 37 -0.60 -5.21 20.64
CA ALA A 37 0.09 -4.19 21.41
C ALA A 37 0.55 -3.06 20.48
N TYR A 38 0.92 -1.94 21.04
CA TYR A 38 1.37 -0.78 20.26
C TYR A 38 2.51 -0.03 20.93
N ALA A 39 3.19 0.78 20.13
CA ALA A 39 4.08 1.83 20.61
C ALA A 39 3.93 3.10 19.76
N THR A 40 4.08 4.25 20.38
CA THR A 40 4.21 5.50 19.63
C THR A 40 5.59 5.55 18.98
N CYS A 41 5.62 5.77 17.66
CA CYS A 41 6.86 5.83 16.91
C CYS A 41 6.69 6.78 15.69
N ASP A 42 7.66 7.66 15.51
CA ASP A 42 7.84 8.36 14.25
C ASP A 42 8.87 7.62 13.41
N VAL A 43 8.45 7.02 12.32
CA VAL A 43 9.32 6.20 11.45
C VAL A 43 10.48 6.99 10.83
N ARG A 44 10.45 8.33 10.90
CA ARG A 44 11.59 9.18 10.49
C ARG A 44 12.77 9.11 11.45
N ASP A 45 12.50 8.77 12.69
CA ASP A 45 13.51 8.62 13.74
C ASP A 45 13.93 7.15 13.85
N TYR A 46 15.15 6.86 13.42
CA TYR A 46 15.68 5.49 13.42
C TYR A 46 15.80 4.92 14.85
N ALA A 47 16.16 5.73 15.84
CA ALA A 47 16.26 5.27 17.23
C ALA A 47 14.87 4.89 17.78
N ALA A 48 13.83 5.66 17.46
CA ALA A 48 12.46 5.33 17.82
C ALA A 48 11.98 4.03 17.13
N VAL A 49 12.40 3.80 15.89
CA VAL A 49 12.10 2.55 15.16
C VAL A 49 12.79 1.35 15.82
N GLU A 50 14.06 1.47 16.19
CA GLU A 50 14.80 0.40 16.91
C GLU A 50 14.14 0.07 18.26
N ALA A 51 13.76 1.10 19.04
CA ALA A 51 13.06 0.91 20.30
C ALA A 51 11.69 0.24 20.12
N ALA A 52 10.93 0.61 19.07
CA ALA A 52 9.66 -0.03 18.75
C ALA A 52 9.83 -1.49 18.32
N ALA A 53 10.88 -1.80 17.57
CA ALA A 53 11.18 -3.18 17.17
C ALA A 53 11.57 -4.05 18.38
N GLU A 54 12.37 -3.51 19.32
CA GLU A 54 12.68 -4.19 20.56
C GLU A 54 11.43 -4.43 21.41
N ALA A 55 10.58 -3.43 21.56
CA ALA A 55 9.32 -3.57 22.29
C ALA A 55 8.39 -4.63 21.68
N ALA A 56 8.35 -4.72 20.34
CA ALA A 56 7.58 -5.76 19.64
C ALA A 56 8.10 -7.17 19.97
N GLU A 57 9.43 -7.34 19.96
CA GLU A 57 10.07 -8.62 20.30
C GLU A 57 9.91 -8.99 21.79
N LEU A 58 9.96 -8.03 22.68
CA LEU A 58 9.70 -8.26 24.11
C LEU A 58 8.25 -8.70 24.35
N GLN A 59 7.30 -8.13 23.59
CA GLN A 59 5.88 -8.43 23.75
C GLN A 59 5.48 -9.78 23.16
N PHE A 60 6.00 -10.11 21.98
CA PHE A 60 5.50 -11.25 21.19
C PHE A 60 6.57 -12.28 20.81
N GLY A 61 7.81 -12.07 21.20
CA GLY A 61 8.93 -12.91 20.77
C GLY A 61 9.32 -12.62 19.32
N GLU A 62 9.50 -13.66 18.52
CA GLU A 62 9.88 -13.50 17.12
C GLU A 62 8.80 -12.78 16.30
N ILE A 63 9.23 -11.73 15.63
CA ILE A 63 8.42 -11.01 14.64
C ILE A 63 8.85 -11.51 13.26
N ASN A 64 7.93 -12.07 12.50
CA ASN A 64 8.20 -12.69 11.20
C ASN A 64 7.67 -11.89 9.99
N ALA A 65 6.90 -10.84 10.23
CA ALA A 65 6.35 -10.01 9.17
C ALA A 65 6.37 -8.52 9.52
N LEU A 66 6.65 -7.69 8.52
CA LEU A 66 6.63 -6.24 8.60
C LEU A 66 5.75 -5.67 7.49
N VAL A 67 4.84 -4.77 7.83
CA VAL A 67 4.04 -4.01 6.85
C VAL A 67 4.43 -2.53 6.91
N ASN A 68 5.06 -2.03 5.87
CA ASN A 68 5.34 -0.62 5.70
C ASN A 68 4.13 0.08 5.07
N ASN A 69 3.27 0.59 5.94
CA ASN A 69 2.04 1.29 5.56
C ASN A 69 2.07 2.78 5.93
N ALA A 70 3.04 3.22 6.74
CA ALA A 70 3.17 4.62 7.11
C ALA A 70 3.28 5.51 5.86
N ALA A 71 2.43 6.51 5.77
CA ALA A 71 2.35 7.39 4.62
C ALA A 71 2.02 8.82 5.02
N GLY A 72 2.39 9.74 4.15
CA GLY A 72 1.94 11.12 4.15
C GLY A 72 1.81 11.58 2.70
N ASN A 73 0.71 12.21 2.37
CA ASN A 73 0.51 12.79 1.06
C ASN A 73 -0.37 14.04 1.15
N PHE A 74 -0.19 14.96 0.24
CA PHE A 74 -1.03 16.12 0.04
C PHE A 74 -0.98 16.53 -1.44
N MET A 75 -2.04 17.15 -1.92
CA MET A 75 -2.09 17.69 -3.28
C MET A 75 -1.60 19.14 -3.28
N ALA A 76 -0.65 19.43 -4.16
CA ALA A 76 -0.17 20.81 -4.35
C ALA A 76 0.41 20.98 -5.76
N ARG A 77 0.37 22.20 -6.24
CA ARG A 77 1.13 22.59 -7.44
C ARG A 77 2.63 22.53 -7.09
N THR A 78 3.39 21.77 -7.87
CA THR A 78 4.80 21.48 -7.55
C THR A 78 5.66 22.74 -7.47
N GLU A 79 5.41 23.75 -8.33
CA GLU A 79 6.13 25.03 -8.32
C GLU A 79 5.81 25.89 -7.07
N LYS A 80 4.81 25.51 -6.27
CA LYS A 80 4.44 26.16 -5.00
C LYS A 80 4.92 25.38 -3.76
N LEU A 81 5.52 24.20 -3.95
CA LEU A 81 6.01 23.39 -2.84
C LEU A 81 7.30 23.98 -2.24
N SER A 82 7.36 24.02 -0.92
CA SER A 82 8.64 24.25 -0.24
C SER A 82 9.50 23.00 -0.28
N PRO A 83 10.84 23.11 -0.27
CA PRO A 83 11.73 21.96 -0.13
C PRO A 83 11.41 21.09 1.11
N ASN A 84 11.03 21.72 2.21
CA ASN A 84 10.66 21.01 3.44
C ASN A 84 9.38 20.18 3.27
N ALA A 85 8.42 20.62 2.50
CA ALA A 85 7.21 19.85 2.21
C ALA A 85 7.55 18.57 1.43
N PHE A 86 8.44 18.66 0.43
CA PHE A 86 8.95 17.49 -0.28
C PHE A 86 9.69 16.53 0.66
N ASN A 87 10.66 17.05 1.40
CA ASN A 87 11.49 16.26 2.34
C ASN A 87 10.65 15.58 3.42
N THR A 88 9.56 16.21 3.88
CA THR A 88 8.66 15.61 4.87
C THR A 88 8.01 14.33 4.35
N VAL A 89 7.52 14.33 3.12
CA VAL A 89 6.90 13.14 2.52
C VAL A 89 7.94 12.06 2.26
N VAL A 90 9.10 12.41 1.70
CA VAL A 90 10.21 11.48 1.46
C VAL A 90 10.69 10.88 2.79
N GLY A 91 10.82 11.70 3.83
CA GLY A 91 11.23 11.26 5.18
C GLY A 91 10.27 10.23 5.78
N ILE A 92 8.95 10.44 5.66
CA ILE A 92 7.96 9.50 6.19
C ILE A 92 7.89 8.24 5.33
N VAL A 93 7.79 8.39 4.02
CA VAL A 93 7.43 7.28 3.12
C VAL A 93 8.64 6.45 2.73
N LEU A 94 9.71 7.07 2.24
CA LEU A 94 10.90 6.35 1.78
C LEU A 94 11.83 6.02 2.94
N ASN A 95 12.31 7.04 3.66
CA ASN A 95 13.26 6.82 4.74
C ASN A 95 12.63 6.00 5.87
N GLY A 96 11.37 6.29 6.25
CA GLY A 96 10.65 5.53 7.27
C GLY A 96 10.47 4.06 6.89
N SER A 97 10.12 3.75 5.64
CA SER A 97 10.06 2.35 5.18
C SER A 97 11.43 1.69 5.22
N PHE A 98 12.49 2.40 4.83
CA PHE A 98 13.86 1.89 4.91
C PHE A 98 14.27 1.62 6.36
N HIS A 99 14.03 2.56 7.28
CA HIS A 99 14.35 2.41 8.71
C HIS A 99 13.69 1.16 9.29
N CYS A 100 12.38 1.01 9.11
CA CYS A 100 11.66 -0.16 9.61
C CYS A 100 12.18 -1.46 8.98
N THR A 101 12.36 -1.48 7.67
CA THR A 101 12.85 -2.66 6.94
C THR A 101 14.24 -3.07 7.42
N GLN A 102 15.16 -2.11 7.58
CA GLN A 102 16.53 -2.38 8.04
C GLN A 102 16.54 -2.86 9.49
N ALA A 103 15.76 -2.25 10.39
CA ALA A 103 15.71 -2.61 11.80
C ALA A 103 15.28 -4.07 11.99
N PHE A 104 14.26 -4.54 11.27
CA PHE A 104 13.83 -5.94 11.35
C PHE A 104 14.76 -6.88 10.60
N ALA A 105 15.25 -6.52 9.41
CA ALA A 105 16.16 -7.37 8.65
C ALA A 105 17.46 -7.66 9.42
N LYS A 106 18.05 -6.69 10.12
CA LYS A 106 19.22 -6.91 10.99
C LYS A 106 18.94 -7.97 12.04
N ARG A 107 17.76 -7.96 12.66
CA ARG A 107 17.34 -8.93 13.68
C ARG A 107 17.16 -10.32 13.08
N TRP A 108 16.46 -10.42 11.95
CA TRP A 108 16.26 -11.69 11.24
C TRP A 108 17.57 -12.31 10.79
N ILE A 109 18.46 -11.52 10.18
CA ILE A 109 19.77 -12.00 9.71
C ILE A 109 20.65 -12.48 10.89
N ALA A 110 20.73 -11.69 11.97
CA ALA A 110 21.55 -12.04 13.15
C ALA A 110 21.09 -13.33 13.83
N ARG A 111 19.77 -13.60 13.83
CA ARG A 111 19.17 -14.80 14.43
C ARG A 111 18.99 -15.94 13.44
N LYS A 112 19.32 -15.75 12.17
CA LYS A 112 19.08 -16.71 11.07
C LYS A 112 17.60 -17.10 10.93
N LEU A 113 16.73 -16.14 11.18
CA LEU A 113 15.28 -16.23 10.95
C LEU A 113 14.99 -15.73 9.54
N GLY A 114 14.03 -16.30 8.88
CA GLY A 114 13.44 -15.67 7.69
C GLY A 114 12.56 -14.48 8.07
N GLY A 115 12.06 -13.77 7.08
CA GLY A 115 11.14 -12.66 7.31
C GLY A 115 10.37 -12.24 6.07
N ASN A 116 9.28 -11.51 6.29
CA ASN A 116 8.40 -11.04 5.23
C ASN A 116 8.19 -9.54 5.35
N VAL A 117 8.50 -8.79 4.31
CA VAL A 117 8.22 -7.36 4.23
C VAL A 117 7.17 -7.09 3.15
N LEU A 118 6.10 -6.42 3.52
CA LEU A 118 5.11 -5.92 2.60
C LEU A 118 5.12 -4.39 2.58
N ASN A 119 5.38 -3.82 1.41
CA ASN A 119 5.39 -2.38 1.19
C ASN A 119 4.09 -1.94 0.50
N ILE A 120 3.39 -0.95 1.07
CA ILE A 120 2.24 -0.35 0.42
C ILE A 120 2.72 0.84 -0.40
N VAL A 121 2.70 0.68 -1.72
CA VAL A 121 3.06 1.75 -2.69
C VAL A 121 1.80 2.38 -3.30
N THR A 122 1.80 2.72 -4.56
CA THR A 122 0.64 3.26 -5.31
C THR A 122 0.75 2.89 -6.78
N THR A 123 -0.37 2.88 -7.50
CA THR A 123 -0.39 2.60 -8.93
C THR A 123 0.53 3.51 -9.74
N TYR A 124 0.55 4.81 -9.46
CA TYR A 124 1.40 5.76 -10.19
C TYR A 124 2.90 5.62 -9.91
N ALA A 125 3.31 4.86 -8.91
CA ALA A 125 4.71 4.50 -8.69
C ALA A 125 5.10 3.19 -9.38
N ALA A 126 4.13 2.26 -9.53
CA ALA A 126 4.38 0.92 -10.06
C ALA A 126 4.31 0.83 -11.59
N THR A 127 3.64 1.75 -12.24
CA THR A 127 3.18 1.59 -13.62
C THR A 127 3.73 2.61 -14.61
N ASN A 128 4.74 3.38 -14.22
CA ASN A 128 5.33 4.45 -15.03
C ASN A 128 4.33 5.53 -15.49
N SER A 129 3.25 5.75 -14.73
CA SER A 129 2.31 6.82 -15.01
C SER A 129 2.72 8.12 -14.31
N GLY A 130 2.52 9.21 -14.98
CA GLY A 130 2.57 10.51 -14.33
C GLY A 130 1.32 10.74 -13.47
N SER A 131 1.49 11.07 -12.19
CA SER A 131 0.42 11.62 -11.36
C SER A 131 0.79 13.03 -10.95
N GLY A 132 0.13 14.02 -11.57
CA GLY A 132 0.32 15.43 -11.24
C GLY A 132 -0.11 15.73 -9.79
N PHE A 133 0.41 16.82 -9.24
CA PHE A 133 0.03 17.39 -7.94
C PHE A 133 0.38 16.57 -6.68
N VAL A 134 1.04 15.42 -6.84
CA VAL A 134 1.48 14.53 -5.74
C VAL A 134 2.94 14.08 -5.90
N VAL A 135 3.75 14.89 -6.52
CA VAL A 135 5.15 14.58 -6.89
C VAL A 135 5.98 14.05 -5.72
N PRO A 136 5.93 14.60 -4.49
CA PRO A 136 6.69 14.04 -3.37
C PRO A 136 6.33 12.58 -3.06
N SER A 137 5.04 12.26 -3.11
CA SER A 137 4.55 10.89 -2.89
C SER A 137 4.95 9.97 -4.04
N ALA A 138 4.88 10.42 -5.29
CA ALA A 138 5.29 9.65 -6.46
C ALA A 138 6.76 9.26 -6.37
N CYS A 139 7.64 10.22 -6.09
CA CYS A 139 9.07 9.99 -5.91
C CYS A 139 9.36 9.02 -4.76
N ALA A 140 8.74 9.26 -3.60
CA ALA A 140 8.97 8.44 -2.42
C ALA A 140 8.49 6.99 -2.61
N LYS A 141 7.30 6.79 -3.18
CA LYS A 141 6.73 5.44 -3.42
C LYS A 141 7.48 4.70 -4.54
N ALA A 142 7.97 5.39 -5.58
CA ALA A 142 8.87 4.80 -6.57
C ALA A 142 10.19 4.35 -5.93
N GLY A 143 10.75 5.15 -5.01
CA GLY A 143 11.92 4.75 -4.21
C GLY A 143 11.67 3.52 -3.34
N VAL A 144 10.49 3.42 -2.70
CA VAL A 144 10.10 2.22 -1.93
C VAL A 144 9.99 1.00 -2.84
N LEU A 145 9.47 1.15 -4.06
CA LEU A 145 9.40 0.04 -5.02
C LEU A 145 10.80 -0.41 -5.45
N ALA A 146 11.69 0.54 -5.79
CA ALA A 146 13.08 0.23 -6.11
C ALA A 146 13.80 -0.46 -4.94
N MET A 147 13.57 -0.02 -3.70
CA MET A 147 14.06 -0.69 -2.50
C MET A 147 13.51 -2.11 -2.38
N THR A 148 12.23 -2.32 -2.64
CA THR A 148 11.60 -3.65 -2.58
C THR A 148 12.30 -4.64 -3.50
N THR A 149 12.47 -4.30 -4.76
CA THR A 149 13.09 -5.19 -5.76
C THR A 149 14.57 -5.43 -5.47
N SER A 150 15.32 -4.39 -5.08
CA SER A 150 16.74 -4.49 -4.78
C SER A 150 17.01 -5.39 -3.57
N LEU A 151 16.29 -5.18 -2.47
CA LEU A 151 16.46 -5.96 -1.25
C LEU A 151 15.89 -7.37 -1.37
N ALA A 152 14.88 -7.60 -2.20
CA ALA A 152 14.38 -8.94 -2.50
C ALA A 152 15.48 -9.83 -3.10
N VAL A 153 16.33 -9.27 -3.97
CA VAL A 153 17.49 -9.98 -4.53
C VAL A 153 18.61 -10.14 -3.50
N GLU A 154 18.97 -9.06 -2.81
CA GLU A 154 20.10 -9.04 -1.88
C GLU A 154 19.89 -9.98 -0.69
N TRP A 155 18.65 -10.03 -0.15
CA TRP A 155 18.34 -10.74 1.10
C TRP A 155 17.65 -12.09 0.90
N ALA A 156 17.44 -12.52 -0.35
CA ALA A 156 16.89 -13.86 -0.64
C ALA A 156 17.68 -14.98 0.05
N LYS A 157 19.01 -14.87 0.10
CA LYS A 157 19.90 -15.82 0.79
C LYS A 157 19.69 -15.93 2.29
N TYR A 158 18.99 -14.99 2.89
CA TYR A 158 18.61 -14.98 4.30
C TYR A 158 17.15 -15.41 4.52
N HIS A 159 16.47 -15.88 3.49
CA HIS A 159 15.04 -16.22 3.51
C HIS A 159 14.15 -15.02 3.88
N ILE A 160 14.57 -13.80 3.48
CA ILE A 160 13.78 -12.60 3.66
C ILE A 160 13.15 -12.25 2.31
N ARG A 161 11.81 -12.22 2.28
CA ARG A 161 11.04 -11.81 1.09
C ARG A 161 10.56 -10.37 1.23
N LEU A 162 10.59 -9.63 0.14
CA LEU A 162 10.03 -8.30 0.07
C LEU A 162 9.10 -8.21 -1.13
N ASN A 163 7.85 -7.83 -0.89
CA ASN A 163 6.88 -7.59 -1.94
C ASN A 163 6.18 -6.24 -1.72
N ALA A 164 5.50 -5.76 -2.74
CA ALA A 164 4.72 -4.54 -2.68
C ALA A 164 3.29 -4.75 -3.17
N ILE A 165 2.37 -3.94 -2.67
CA ILE A 165 1.04 -3.77 -3.24
C ILE A 165 0.93 -2.33 -3.72
N ALA A 166 0.44 -2.15 -4.94
CA ALA A 166 0.11 -0.86 -5.54
C ALA A 166 -1.41 -0.69 -5.62
N PRO A 167 -2.05 -0.17 -4.57
CA PRO A 167 -3.49 0.03 -4.58
C PRO A 167 -3.90 1.22 -5.45
N GLY A 168 -5.03 1.06 -6.14
CA GLY A 168 -5.84 2.15 -6.64
C GLY A 168 -6.62 2.84 -5.51
N PRO A 169 -7.80 3.40 -5.78
CA PRO A 169 -8.60 4.09 -4.77
C PRO A 169 -9.31 3.10 -3.83
N PHE A 170 -8.95 3.16 -2.57
CA PHE A 170 -9.61 2.51 -1.44
C PHE A 170 -10.04 3.61 -0.46
N PRO A 171 -11.30 4.04 -0.48
CA PRO A 171 -11.77 5.12 0.37
C PRO A 171 -11.61 4.82 1.86
N THR A 172 -10.97 5.74 2.60
CA THR A 172 -10.86 5.68 4.07
C THR A 172 -11.45 6.95 4.66
N GLU A 173 -12.10 6.83 5.81
CA GLU A 173 -12.55 8.00 6.54
C GLU A 173 -11.39 8.97 6.79
N GLY A 174 -11.60 10.25 6.53
CA GLY A 174 -10.62 11.31 6.76
C GLY A 174 -9.51 11.46 5.70
N ALA A 175 -9.02 10.41 5.03
CA ALA A 175 -8.10 10.56 3.91
C ALA A 175 -8.84 10.86 2.61
N TRP A 176 -9.97 10.19 2.39
CA TRP A 176 -10.75 10.35 1.16
C TRP A 176 -11.33 11.76 1.02
N SER A 177 -11.85 12.35 2.08
CA SER A 177 -12.36 13.72 2.07
C SER A 177 -11.31 14.78 1.73
N ARG A 178 -10.02 14.48 1.93
CA ARG A 178 -8.91 15.37 1.54
C ARG A 178 -8.53 15.24 0.07
N LEU A 179 -8.85 14.11 -0.56
CA LEU A 179 -8.50 13.80 -1.94
C LEU A 179 -9.68 14.03 -2.90
N MET A 180 -10.91 14.02 -2.38
CA MET A 180 -12.12 14.23 -3.17
C MET A 180 -12.77 15.55 -2.80
N PRO A 181 -12.65 16.58 -3.64
CA PRO A 181 -13.14 17.92 -3.33
C PRO A 181 -14.67 18.04 -3.31
N SER A 182 -15.40 17.10 -3.94
CA SER A 182 -16.86 17.08 -3.96
C SER A 182 -17.41 15.70 -4.29
N LYS A 183 -18.69 15.47 -3.94
CA LYS A 183 -19.43 14.26 -4.31
C LYS A 183 -19.50 14.05 -5.83
N GLN A 184 -19.71 15.12 -6.58
CA GLN A 184 -19.72 15.06 -8.04
C GLN A 184 -18.37 14.61 -8.62
N PHE A 185 -17.26 15.06 -8.02
CA PHE A 185 -15.92 14.62 -8.42
C PHE A 185 -15.69 13.13 -8.10
N GLU A 186 -16.17 12.69 -6.93
CA GLU A 186 -16.12 11.27 -6.54
C GLU A 186 -16.93 10.38 -7.49
N ASP A 187 -18.16 10.78 -7.84
CA ASP A 187 -19.02 10.05 -8.76
C ASP A 187 -18.38 9.96 -10.17
N HIS A 188 -17.84 11.07 -10.66
CA HIS A 188 -17.11 11.07 -11.91
C HIS A 188 -15.85 10.16 -11.89
N ALA A 189 -15.10 10.18 -10.79
CA ALA A 189 -13.96 9.29 -10.63
C ALA A 189 -14.37 7.82 -10.62
N ARG A 190 -15.50 7.49 -9.96
CA ARG A 190 -16.07 6.14 -9.94
C ARG A 190 -16.54 5.70 -11.32
N ASP A 191 -17.20 6.58 -12.06
CA ASP A 191 -17.72 6.28 -13.41
C ASP A 191 -16.60 6.02 -14.41
N LYS A 192 -15.43 6.60 -14.19
CA LYS A 192 -14.23 6.31 -14.99
C LYS A 192 -13.59 4.97 -14.67
N HIS A 193 -13.90 4.37 -13.53
CA HIS A 193 -13.36 3.05 -13.18
C HIS A 193 -13.97 1.97 -14.07
N PRO A 194 -13.17 1.06 -14.64
CA PRO A 194 -13.71 -0.07 -15.43
C PRO A 194 -14.71 -0.90 -14.63
N MET A 195 -14.42 -1.17 -13.35
CA MET A 195 -15.33 -1.92 -12.47
C MET A 195 -16.46 -1.07 -11.87
N LYS A 196 -16.58 0.23 -12.22
CA LYS A 196 -17.62 1.15 -11.74
C LYS A 196 -17.74 1.28 -10.22
N ARG A 197 -16.67 0.96 -9.50
CA ARG A 197 -16.57 1.05 -8.06
C ARG A 197 -15.13 1.25 -7.61
N PHE A 198 -14.96 1.69 -6.37
CA PHE A 198 -13.69 1.66 -5.68
C PHE A 198 -13.44 0.31 -5.00
N GLY A 199 -12.21 0.06 -4.59
CA GLY A 199 -11.84 -1.15 -3.86
C GLY A 199 -12.44 -1.17 -2.44
N ARG A 200 -12.80 -2.36 -1.96
CA ARG A 200 -13.14 -2.61 -0.56
C ARG A 200 -11.88 -2.96 0.22
N HIS A 201 -11.78 -2.50 1.47
CA HIS A 201 -10.61 -2.75 2.32
C HIS A 201 -10.29 -4.24 2.48
N GLU A 202 -11.30 -5.09 2.50
CA GLU A 202 -11.14 -6.55 2.57
C GLU A 202 -10.37 -7.12 1.37
N GLU A 203 -10.61 -6.58 0.16
CA GLU A 203 -9.89 -7.03 -1.05
C GLU A 203 -8.39 -6.74 -0.93
N LEU A 204 -8.05 -5.55 -0.41
CA LEU A 204 -6.65 -5.17 -0.15
C LEU A 204 -6.03 -6.01 0.97
N THR A 205 -6.75 -6.21 2.07
CA THR A 205 -6.23 -6.93 3.23
C THR A 205 -6.09 -8.42 2.98
N ASN A 206 -6.95 -9.03 2.16
CA ASN A 206 -6.82 -10.42 1.72
C ASN A 206 -5.56 -10.63 0.87
N LEU A 207 -5.30 -9.71 -0.09
CA LEU A 207 -4.07 -9.76 -0.88
C LEU A 207 -2.83 -9.60 0.01
N ALA A 208 -2.88 -8.67 0.96
CA ALA A 208 -1.79 -8.45 1.90
C ALA A 208 -1.54 -9.69 2.77
N ALA A 209 -2.58 -10.34 3.29
CA ALA A 209 -2.48 -11.57 4.05
C ALA A 209 -1.88 -12.71 3.21
N PHE A 210 -2.31 -12.86 1.96
CA PHE A 210 -1.75 -13.85 1.03
C PHE A 210 -0.24 -13.63 0.81
N LEU A 211 0.18 -12.42 0.47
CA LEU A 211 1.60 -12.11 0.20
C LEU A 211 2.50 -12.30 1.44
N LEU A 212 1.96 -12.12 2.63
CA LEU A 212 2.66 -12.33 3.89
C LEU A 212 2.65 -13.80 4.36
N SER A 213 1.81 -14.64 3.81
CA SER A 213 1.70 -16.06 4.17
C SER A 213 2.72 -16.94 3.46
N ASP A 214 2.83 -18.19 3.93
CA ASP A 214 3.65 -19.23 3.31
C ASP A 214 3.10 -19.70 1.95
N MET A 215 1.82 -19.41 1.65
CA MET A 215 1.25 -19.67 0.32
C MET A 215 1.90 -18.85 -0.79
N ALA A 216 2.59 -17.76 -0.43
CA ALA A 216 3.30 -16.88 -1.36
C ALA A 216 4.83 -17.03 -1.25
N GLU A 217 5.35 -18.15 -0.77
CA GLU A 217 6.77 -18.35 -0.45
C GLU A 217 7.70 -18.11 -1.65
N TYR A 218 7.24 -18.42 -2.87
CA TYR A 218 8.04 -18.21 -4.09
C TYR A 218 7.81 -16.84 -4.76
N ILE A 219 6.99 -15.96 -4.15
CA ILE A 219 6.77 -14.59 -4.62
C ILE A 219 7.71 -13.67 -3.85
N ASN A 220 8.69 -13.09 -4.56
CA ASN A 220 9.71 -12.21 -3.97
C ASN A 220 10.11 -11.12 -4.97
N GLY A 221 10.05 -9.87 -4.57
CA GLY A 221 10.33 -8.70 -5.40
C GLY A 221 9.17 -8.22 -6.26
N GLU A 222 7.98 -8.80 -6.10
CA GLU A 222 6.80 -8.49 -6.92
C GLU A 222 6.05 -7.26 -6.39
N CYS A 223 5.45 -6.52 -7.31
CA CYS A 223 4.52 -5.44 -7.02
C CYS A 223 3.15 -5.72 -7.63
N VAL A 224 2.22 -6.15 -6.80
CA VAL A 224 0.87 -6.48 -7.24
C VAL A 224 0.00 -5.23 -7.29
N VAL A 225 -0.48 -4.89 -8.49
CA VAL A 225 -1.45 -3.81 -8.69
C VAL A 225 -2.85 -4.32 -8.34
N ILE A 226 -3.56 -3.57 -7.50
CA ILE A 226 -4.96 -3.84 -7.14
C ILE A 226 -5.78 -2.56 -7.29
N ASP A 227 -6.37 -2.35 -8.47
CA ASP A 227 -6.99 -1.07 -8.84
C ASP A 227 -8.25 -1.20 -9.71
N GLY A 228 -8.78 -2.41 -9.88
CA GLY A 228 -9.95 -2.65 -10.73
C GLY A 228 -9.72 -2.28 -12.19
N ALA A 229 -8.50 -2.44 -12.70
CA ALA A 229 -8.06 -2.10 -14.06
C ALA A 229 -8.08 -0.60 -14.39
N GLN A 230 -8.15 0.27 -13.36
CA GLN A 230 -8.16 1.73 -13.55
C GLN A 230 -6.94 2.18 -14.36
N TRP A 231 -5.78 1.65 -14.01
CA TRP A 231 -4.53 1.98 -14.66
C TRP A 231 -4.51 1.58 -16.15
N LEU A 232 -4.92 0.34 -16.43
CA LEU A 232 -4.90 -0.22 -17.79
C LEU A 232 -5.81 0.57 -18.73
N ARG A 233 -6.92 1.11 -18.24
CA ARG A 233 -7.83 1.92 -19.02
C ARG A 233 -7.18 3.18 -19.58
N GLY A 234 -6.33 3.85 -18.81
CA GLY A 234 -5.75 5.15 -19.20
C GLY A 234 -4.78 5.08 -20.38
N ALA A 235 -4.23 3.90 -20.68
CA ALA A 235 -3.22 3.70 -21.72
C ALA A 235 -3.78 3.09 -23.02
N GLY A 236 -5.02 2.65 -23.05
CA GLY A 236 -5.62 1.95 -24.20
C GLY A 236 -6.30 2.89 -25.18
N GLU A 237 -5.84 2.88 -26.44
CA GLU A 237 -6.31 3.76 -27.51
C GLU A 237 -7.80 3.64 -27.79
N PHE A 238 -8.37 2.43 -27.64
CA PHE A 238 -9.78 2.14 -27.91
C PHE A 238 -10.67 2.07 -26.66
N ASN A 239 -10.13 2.33 -25.46
CA ASN A 239 -10.87 2.16 -24.22
C ASN A 239 -12.06 3.10 -24.06
N ASP A 240 -12.07 4.24 -24.76
CA ASP A 240 -13.18 5.17 -24.77
C ASP A 240 -14.41 4.63 -25.53
N LEU A 241 -14.26 3.60 -26.35
CA LEU A 241 -15.39 2.90 -26.96
C LEU A 241 -16.33 2.27 -25.90
N SER A 242 -15.84 2.02 -24.68
CA SER A 242 -16.68 1.61 -23.54
C SER A 242 -17.76 2.63 -23.14
N MET A 243 -17.70 3.83 -23.68
CA MET A 243 -18.69 4.91 -23.45
C MET A 243 -19.81 4.90 -24.50
N LEU A 244 -19.69 4.09 -25.55
CA LEU A 244 -20.71 4.03 -26.61
C LEU A 244 -21.98 3.37 -26.07
N PRO A 245 -23.18 3.91 -26.43
CA PRO A 245 -24.45 3.25 -26.15
C PRO A 245 -24.55 1.88 -26.84
N GLU A 246 -25.31 0.96 -26.23
CA GLU A 246 -25.53 -0.39 -26.75
C GLU A 246 -26.05 -0.37 -28.19
N THR A 247 -26.95 0.56 -28.52
CA THR A 247 -27.50 0.74 -29.88
C THR A 247 -26.43 1.00 -30.94
N VAL A 248 -25.31 1.62 -30.58
CA VAL A 248 -24.19 1.83 -31.51
C VAL A 248 -23.44 0.52 -31.75
N TRP A 249 -23.22 -0.28 -30.67
CA TRP A 249 -22.62 -1.61 -30.77
C TRP A 249 -23.47 -2.54 -31.64
N GLU A 250 -24.77 -2.63 -31.39
CA GLU A 250 -25.73 -3.41 -32.21
C GLU A 250 -25.66 -3.00 -33.68
N GLY A 251 -25.60 -1.70 -33.98
CA GLY A 251 -25.45 -1.19 -35.33
C GLY A 251 -24.12 -1.61 -35.99
N MET A 252 -23.03 -1.57 -35.27
CA MET A 252 -21.71 -2.00 -35.76
C MET A 252 -21.67 -3.51 -36.03
N GLU A 253 -22.29 -4.31 -35.17
CA GLU A 253 -22.35 -5.76 -35.29
C GLU A 253 -23.23 -6.18 -36.47
N ALA A 254 -24.42 -5.55 -36.65
CA ALA A 254 -25.30 -5.78 -37.79
C ALA A 254 -24.65 -5.40 -39.13
N ALA A 255 -23.79 -4.37 -39.14
CA ALA A 255 -23.06 -4.00 -40.34
C ALA A 255 -21.94 -5.00 -40.69
N ARG A 256 -21.39 -5.70 -39.70
CA ARG A 256 -20.38 -6.75 -39.90
C ARG A 256 -20.98 -8.05 -40.44
N SER A 257 -22.12 -8.46 -39.90
CA SER A 257 -22.82 -9.70 -40.33
C SER A 257 -23.35 -9.63 -41.75
N LYS A 258 -23.55 -8.44 -42.35
CA LYS A 258 -23.96 -8.26 -43.76
C LYS A 258 -22.79 -8.36 -44.74
N LYS A 259 -21.54 -8.40 -44.25
CA LYS A 259 -20.34 -8.47 -45.08
C LYS A 259 -19.66 -9.85 -45.06
N SER A 260 -20.11 -10.74 -44.19
CA SER A 260 -19.74 -12.16 -44.12
C SER A 260 -20.79 -13.02 -44.83
#